data_0a868f5057f6cfc010262ae01375f8c9
#
_entry.id   0a868f5057f6cfc010262ae01375f8c9
#
_cell.length_a   1.000
_cell.length_b   1.000
_cell.length_c   1.000
_cell.angle_alpha   90.00
_cell.angle_beta   90.00
_cell.angle_gamma   90.00
#
_symmetry.space_group_name_H-M   'P 1'
#
loop_
_entity.id
_entity.type
_entity.pdbx_description
1 polymer ?
#
loop_
_entity_poly.entity_id
_entity_poly.type
_entity_poly.pdbx_seq_one_letter_code
_entity_poly.pdbx_strand_id
1 'polypeptide(L)'
;MYEDKTPEAIKAEILAAIRQSQGLSAMAGGFADGVAGPVAEQLSEAYRALEGVPSMLFVDESSGGYIDLVGGQYYSITRREGTRAYCDISFSGTPGLVIPQGTAFLTAGGLAYSLLAAVTLGRDGAGEGRLEAAEAGSAYNVEAGAIDRMYVNLTGLTDYHSEAAAGGTDAESDAA
;
A
#
# COMPACT_ATOMS: atom_id res chain seq x y z
N MET A 1 -25.81 -7.36 -15.63
CA MET A 1 -26.44 -6.43 -16.61
C MET A 1 -26.07 -6.80 -18.05
N TYR A 2 -24.90 -7.36 -18.29
CA TYR A 2 -24.38 -7.75 -19.62
C TYR A 2 -24.02 -9.23 -19.71
N GLU A 3 -24.64 -10.10 -18.89
CA GLU A 3 -24.34 -11.54 -18.80
C GLU A 3 -24.52 -12.26 -20.14
N ASP A 4 -25.41 -11.77 -21.01
CA ASP A 4 -25.70 -12.30 -22.34
C ASP A 4 -24.73 -11.81 -23.43
N LYS A 5 -23.83 -10.89 -23.10
CA LYS A 5 -22.81 -10.35 -24.04
C LYS A 5 -21.53 -11.22 -24.04
N THR A 6 -21.74 -12.54 -24.26
CA THR A 6 -20.62 -13.47 -24.44
C THR A 6 -19.96 -13.27 -25.81
N PRO A 7 -18.69 -13.67 -25.99
CA PRO A 7 -18.01 -13.59 -27.30
C PRO A 7 -18.79 -14.25 -28.43
N GLU A 8 -19.42 -15.40 -28.13
CA GLU A 8 -20.22 -16.15 -29.11
C GLU A 8 -21.48 -15.39 -29.51
N ALA A 9 -22.19 -14.80 -28.55
CA ALA A 9 -23.40 -14.02 -28.80
C ALA A 9 -23.08 -12.76 -29.63
N ILE A 10 -22.06 -12.02 -29.24
CA ILE A 10 -21.60 -10.82 -29.95
C ILE A 10 -21.13 -11.17 -31.37
N LYS A 11 -20.37 -12.26 -31.54
CA LYS A 11 -19.96 -12.76 -32.85
C LYS A 11 -21.17 -13.07 -33.74
N ALA A 12 -22.17 -13.74 -33.19
CA ALA A 12 -23.41 -14.05 -33.93
C ALA A 12 -24.15 -12.78 -34.35
N GLU A 13 -24.26 -11.76 -33.50
CA GLU A 13 -24.83 -10.46 -33.81
C GLU A 13 -24.07 -9.77 -34.95
N ILE A 14 -22.73 -9.73 -34.90
CA ILE A 14 -21.89 -9.14 -35.95
C ILE A 14 -22.08 -9.85 -37.29
N LEU A 15 -22.07 -11.19 -37.32
CA LEU A 15 -22.24 -11.96 -38.54
C LEU A 15 -23.64 -11.79 -39.11
N ALA A 16 -24.68 -11.69 -38.27
CA ALA A 16 -26.05 -11.40 -38.70
C ALA A 16 -26.14 -10.00 -39.37
N ALA A 17 -25.53 -8.99 -38.75
CA ALA A 17 -25.49 -7.64 -39.31
C ALA A 17 -24.76 -7.58 -40.66
N ILE A 18 -23.64 -8.29 -40.82
CA ILE A 18 -22.89 -8.39 -42.08
C ILE A 18 -23.75 -9.02 -43.18
N ARG A 19 -24.47 -10.12 -42.88
CA ARG A 19 -25.39 -10.77 -43.84
C ARG A 19 -26.48 -9.83 -44.28
N GLN A 20 -27.06 -9.10 -43.36
CA GLN A 20 -28.18 -8.19 -43.63
C GLN A 20 -27.75 -6.96 -44.45
N SER A 21 -26.61 -6.35 -44.12
CA SER A 21 -26.17 -5.08 -44.72
C SER A 21 -25.43 -5.23 -46.04
N GLN A 22 -24.66 -6.31 -46.23
CA GLN A 22 -23.77 -6.48 -47.37
C GLN A 22 -24.14 -7.65 -48.28
N GLY A 23 -25.07 -8.51 -47.88
CA GLY A 23 -25.39 -9.74 -48.61
C GLY A 23 -24.23 -10.72 -48.66
N LEU A 24 -23.20 -10.53 -47.86
CA LEU A 24 -21.98 -11.34 -47.82
C LEU A 24 -22.26 -12.68 -47.15
N SER A 25 -21.63 -13.73 -47.65
CA SER A 25 -21.67 -15.04 -47.00
C SER A 25 -20.83 -15.00 -45.71
N ALA A 26 -21.50 -15.14 -44.60
CA ALA A 26 -20.84 -15.27 -43.29
C ALA A 26 -20.73 -16.77 -42.89
N MET A 27 -20.02 -17.53 -43.73
CA MET A 27 -19.76 -18.96 -43.47
C MET A 27 -18.70 -19.12 -42.38
N ALA A 28 -18.83 -20.17 -41.59
CA ALA A 28 -17.82 -20.54 -40.60
C ALA A 28 -16.44 -20.75 -41.29
N GLY A 29 -15.40 -20.15 -40.73
CA GLY A 29 -14.05 -20.17 -41.28
C GLY A 29 -13.82 -19.21 -42.46
N GLY A 30 -14.84 -18.43 -42.89
CA GLY A 30 -14.67 -17.37 -43.87
C GLY A 30 -14.03 -16.10 -43.31
N PHE A 31 -13.69 -15.15 -44.19
CA PHE A 31 -13.08 -13.88 -43.81
C PHE A 31 -13.88 -13.12 -42.74
N ALA A 32 -15.20 -13.01 -42.93
CA ALA A 32 -16.11 -12.37 -41.98
C ALA A 32 -16.08 -13.05 -40.59
N ASP A 33 -16.02 -14.37 -40.55
CA ASP A 33 -15.92 -15.16 -39.31
C ASP A 33 -14.57 -14.93 -38.61
N GLY A 34 -13.48 -14.90 -39.38
CA GLY A 34 -12.14 -14.65 -38.86
C GLY A 34 -11.96 -13.26 -38.27
N VAL A 35 -12.65 -12.23 -38.80
CA VAL A 35 -12.62 -10.87 -38.25
C VAL A 35 -13.58 -10.71 -37.07
N ALA A 36 -14.77 -11.29 -37.15
CA ALA A 36 -15.81 -11.16 -36.13
C ALA A 36 -15.40 -11.81 -34.80
N GLY A 37 -14.59 -12.88 -34.79
CA GLY A 37 -14.13 -13.56 -33.60
C GLY A 37 -13.33 -12.65 -32.66
N PRO A 38 -12.16 -12.15 -33.07
CA PRO A 38 -11.32 -11.27 -32.24
C PRO A 38 -12.04 -9.97 -31.80
N VAL A 39 -12.90 -9.40 -32.67
CA VAL A 39 -13.68 -8.21 -32.33
C VAL A 39 -14.70 -8.53 -31.22
N ALA A 40 -15.38 -9.68 -31.32
CA ALA A 40 -16.34 -10.11 -30.31
C ALA A 40 -15.68 -10.37 -28.95
N GLU A 41 -14.47 -10.94 -28.95
CA GLU A 41 -13.69 -11.13 -27.72
C GLU A 41 -13.38 -9.78 -27.04
N GLN A 42 -12.85 -8.81 -27.77
CA GLN A 42 -12.56 -7.48 -27.24
C GLN A 42 -13.81 -6.73 -26.75
N LEU A 43 -14.92 -6.84 -27.47
CA LEU A 43 -16.19 -6.25 -27.04
C LEU A 43 -16.74 -6.93 -25.78
N SER A 44 -16.61 -8.25 -25.65
CA SER A 44 -17.03 -8.97 -24.44
C SER A 44 -16.18 -8.55 -23.22
N GLU A 45 -14.88 -8.36 -23.38
CA GLU A 45 -14.02 -7.81 -22.32
C GLU A 45 -14.43 -6.38 -21.94
N ALA A 46 -14.77 -5.54 -22.91
CA ALA A 46 -15.29 -4.20 -22.63
C ALA A 46 -16.61 -4.22 -21.85
N TYR A 47 -17.53 -5.12 -22.18
CA TYR A 47 -18.78 -5.29 -21.42
C TYR A 47 -18.54 -5.78 -19.99
N ARG A 48 -17.58 -6.69 -19.79
CA ARG A 48 -17.18 -7.12 -18.42
C ARG A 48 -16.58 -5.98 -17.60
N ALA A 49 -15.76 -5.15 -18.23
CA ALA A 49 -15.25 -3.96 -17.56
C ALA A 49 -16.36 -2.98 -17.14
N LEU A 50 -17.40 -2.83 -17.97
CA LEU A 50 -18.58 -2.01 -17.66
C LEU A 50 -19.43 -2.58 -16.52
N GLU A 51 -19.43 -3.89 -16.29
CA GLU A 51 -20.14 -4.49 -15.14
C GLU A 51 -19.54 -4.06 -13.80
N GLY A 52 -18.25 -3.77 -13.75
CA GLY A 52 -17.58 -3.24 -12.55
C GLY A 52 -17.85 -1.76 -12.26
N VAL A 53 -18.41 -0.99 -13.22
CA VAL A 53 -18.63 0.45 -13.05
C VAL A 53 -19.62 0.79 -11.93
N PRO A 54 -20.78 0.11 -11.78
CA PRO A 54 -21.70 0.40 -10.68
C PRO A 54 -21.07 0.26 -9.31
N SER A 55 -20.27 -0.80 -9.08
CA SER A 55 -19.58 -1.02 -7.81
C SER A 55 -18.52 0.05 -7.49
N MET A 56 -18.09 0.82 -8.49
CA MET A 56 -17.17 1.96 -8.28
C MET A 56 -17.91 3.24 -7.90
N LEU A 57 -19.21 3.32 -8.15
CA LEU A 57 -20.05 4.51 -7.95
C LEU A 57 -20.84 4.49 -6.64
N PHE A 58 -21.13 3.32 -6.11
CA PHE A 58 -21.90 3.17 -4.87
C PHE A 58 -20.96 2.91 -3.69
N VAL A 59 -21.09 3.70 -2.62
CA VAL A 59 -20.26 3.61 -1.42
C VAL A 59 -20.27 2.21 -0.82
N ASP A 60 -21.45 1.60 -0.74
CA ASP A 60 -21.66 0.28 -0.12
C ASP A 60 -21.01 -0.88 -0.91
N GLU A 61 -20.69 -0.66 -2.17
CA GLU A 61 -20.11 -1.66 -3.08
C GLU A 61 -18.67 -1.31 -3.48
N SER A 62 -18.21 -0.09 -3.20
CA SER A 62 -16.88 0.37 -3.56
C SER A 62 -15.84 -0.08 -2.55
N SER A 63 -14.58 -0.19 -2.99
CA SER A 63 -13.45 -0.57 -2.14
C SER A 63 -12.17 0.16 -2.55
N GLY A 64 -11.23 0.27 -1.62
CA GLY A 64 -9.92 0.88 -1.86
C GLY A 64 -10.00 2.30 -2.37
N GLY A 65 -9.24 2.62 -3.43
CA GLY A 65 -9.17 3.98 -3.97
C GLY A 65 -10.49 4.56 -4.48
N TYR A 66 -11.48 3.73 -4.82
CA TYR A 66 -12.80 4.22 -5.22
C TYR A 66 -13.61 4.73 -4.05
N ILE A 67 -13.55 4.07 -2.89
CA ILE A 67 -14.18 4.55 -1.65
C ILE A 67 -13.57 5.90 -1.23
N ASP A 68 -12.25 6.03 -1.36
CA ASP A 68 -11.54 7.27 -1.05
C ASP A 68 -11.95 8.42 -1.98
N LEU A 69 -12.11 8.13 -3.29
CA LEU A 69 -12.56 9.10 -4.28
C LEU A 69 -13.98 9.58 -3.98
N VAL A 70 -14.90 8.65 -3.73
CA VAL A 70 -16.32 8.96 -3.44
C VAL A 70 -16.43 9.68 -2.09
N GLY A 71 -15.74 9.20 -1.04
CA GLY A 71 -15.69 9.81 0.28
C GLY A 71 -15.14 11.24 0.23
N GLY A 72 -14.05 11.46 -0.47
CA GLY A 72 -13.44 12.79 -0.63
C GLY A 72 -14.30 13.74 -1.46
N GLN A 73 -14.87 13.27 -2.56
CA GLN A 73 -15.59 14.12 -3.52
C GLN A 73 -17.00 14.51 -3.06
N TYR A 74 -17.73 13.58 -2.46
CA TYR A 74 -19.14 13.82 -2.09
C TYR A 74 -19.35 14.15 -0.61
N TYR A 75 -18.47 13.63 0.26
CA TYR A 75 -18.66 13.75 1.72
C TYR A 75 -17.53 14.54 2.40
N SER A 76 -16.48 14.94 1.68
CA SER A 76 -15.30 15.61 2.25
C SER A 76 -14.65 14.79 3.38
N ILE A 77 -14.72 13.48 3.29
CA ILE A 77 -14.12 12.53 4.23
C ILE A 77 -12.80 12.04 3.61
N THR A 78 -11.74 12.08 4.41
CA THR A 78 -10.45 11.50 4.07
C THR A 78 -10.12 10.39 5.05
N ARG A 79 -9.53 9.31 4.55
CA ARG A 79 -9.03 8.21 5.37
C ARG A 79 -7.97 8.72 6.34
N ARG A 80 -8.00 8.23 7.57
CA ARG A 80 -6.95 8.52 8.54
C ARG A 80 -5.69 7.76 8.17
N GLU A 81 -4.60 8.51 8.05
CA GLU A 81 -3.29 7.91 7.85
C GLU A 81 -2.81 7.23 9.13
N GLY A 82 -2.00 6.19 8.97
CA GLY A 82 -1.30 5.58 10.08
C GLY A 82 -0.28 6.54 10.69
N THR A 83 0.05 6.33 11.95
CA THR A 83 1.07 7.10 12.67
C THR A 83 2.30 6.26 12.96
N ARG A 84 3.45 6.91 13.09
CA ARG A 84 4.70 6.26 13.47
C ARG A 84 4.80 6.10 14.97
N ALA A 85 5.44 5.03 15.41
CA ALA A 85 5.78 4.81 16.80
C ALA A 85 7.05 5.59 17.18
N TYR A 86 7.12 6.00 18.44
CA TYR A 86 8.28 6.67 19.04
C TYR A 86 8.67 5.96 20.32
N CYS A 87 9.97 6.01 20.64
CA CYS A 87 10.47 5.61 21.96
C CYS A 87 11.67 6.45 22.36
N ASP A 88 11.88 6.56 23.64
CA ASP A 88 13.11 7.13 24.19
C ASP A 88 14.19 6.04 24.28
N ILE A 89 15.43 6.42 24.09
CA ILE A 89 16.61 5.54 24.12
C ILE A 89 17.70 6.17 24.95
N SER A 90 18.29 5.39 25.82
CA SER A 90 19.48 5.76 26.60
C SER A 90 20.73 5.15 26.01
N PHE A 91 21.82 5.89 26.06
CA PHE A 91 23.11 5.49 25.53
C PHE A 91 24.18 5.56 26.61
N SER A 92 25.13 4.62 26.59
CA SER A 92 26.32 4.61 27.41
C SER A 92 27.55 4.38 26.55
N GLY A 93 28.63 5.17 26.78
CA GLY A 93 29.83 5.05 25.97
C GLY A 93 30.90 6.06 26.34
N THR A 94 31.83 6.32 25.43
CA THR A 94 32.93 7.25 25.62
C THR A 94 32.42 8.70 25.76
N PRO A 95 32.80 9.43 26.80
CA PRO A 95 32.45 10.84 26.94
C PRO A 95 32.77 11.67 25.70
N GLY A 96 31.82 12.48 25.27
CA GLY A 96 31.96 13.31 24.08
C GLY A 96 31.69 12.59 22.75
N LEU A 97 31.36 11.29 22.76
CA LEU A 97 30.93 10.60 21.55
C LEU A 97 29.65 11.24 20.99
N VAL A 98 29.64 11.51 19.69
CA VAL A 98 28.46 12.01 18.98
C VAL A 98 27.82 10.87 18.23
N ILE A 99 26.55 10.61 18.53
CA ILE A 99 25.70 9.68 17.78
C ILE A 99 24.92 10.52 16.76
N PRO A 100 25.14 10.34 15.45
CA PRO A 100 24.52 11.19 14.43
C PRO A 100 23.00 11.02 14.38
N GLN A 101 22.31 12.09 14.02
CA GLN A 101 20.90 12.01 13.60
C GLN A 101 20.74 10.99 12.46
N GLY A 102 19.65 10.26 12.44
CA GLY A 102 19.37 9.25 11.43
C GLY A 102 20.11 7.91 11.66
N THR A 103 20.88 7.78 12.77
CA THR A 103 21.45 6.47 13.15
C THR A 103 20.30 5.46 13.28
N ALA A 104 20.42 4.34 12.53
CA ALA A 104 19.38 3.32 12.45
C ALA A 104 19.58 2.22 13.49
N PHE A 105 18.50 1.90 14.18
CA PHE A 105 18.37 0.82 15.14
C PHE A 105 17.31 -0.16 14.66
N LEU A 106 17.44 -1.42 15.03
CA LEU A 106 16.58 -2.50 14.55
C LEU A 106 16.11 -3.37 15.71
N THR A 107 14.92 -3.91 15.58
CA THR A 107 14.49 -5.04 16.41
C THR A 107 15.03 -6.37 15.87
N ALA A 108 14.94 -7.43 16.63
CA ALA A 108 15.25 -8.79 16.18
C ALA A 108 14.39 -9.21 14.96
N GLY A 109 13.17 -8.68 14.84
CA GLY A 109 12.25 -8.88 13.72
C GLY A 109 12.54 -8.03 12.48
N GLY A 110 13.54 -7.12 12.54
CA GLY A 110 13.94 -6.27 11.41
C GLY A 110 13.14 -4.96 11.28
N LEU A 111 12.31 -4.60 12.27
CA LEU A 111 11.66 -3.29 12.28
C LEU A 111 12.71 -2.21 12.55
N ALA A 112 12.74 -1.20 11.69
CA ALA A 112 13.75 -0.15 11.73
C ALA A 112 13.24 1.12 12.43
N TYR A 113 14.14 1.74 13.20
CA TYR A 113 13.91 3.02 13.86
C TYR A 113 15.11 3.94 13.61
N SER A 114 14.88 5.23 13.54
CA SER A 114 15.92 6.22 13.32
C SER A 114 16.01 7.24 14.45
N LEU A 115 17.21 7.64 14.80
CA LEU A 115 17.45 8.67 15.81
C LEU A 115 17.04 10.05 15.28
N LEU A 116 16.10 10.72 15.97
CA LEU A 116 15.51 11.99 15.53
C LEU A 116 16.46 13.17 15.57
N ALA A 117 17.40 13.17 16.49
CA ALA A 117 18.39 14.24 16.63
C ALA A 117 19.74 13.66 17.06
N ALA A 118 20.84 14.32 16.69
CA ALA A 118 22.15 13.90 17.13
C ALA A 118 22.28 14.00 18.67
N VAL A 119 22.87 12.98 19.28
CA VAL A 119 23.11 12.91 20.73
C VAL A 119 24.59 12.95 21.01
N THR A 120 25.03 13.85 21.89
CA THR A 120 26.43 13.89 22.38
C THR A 120 26.44 13.36 23.79
N LEU A 121 27.24 12.31 24.04
CA LEU A 121 27.38 11.75 25.38
C LEU A 121 28.09 12.74 26.33
N GLY A 122 27.52 12.87 27.53
CA GLY A 122 28.02 13.72 28.57
C GLY A 122 29.41 13.30 29.09
N ARG A 123 29.92 14.04 30.11
CA ARG A 123 31.21 13.72 30.75
C ARG A 123 31.16 12.41 31.54
N ASP A 124 29.98 11.98 31.92
CA ASP A 124 29.70 10.70 32.56
C ASP A 124 29.57 9.53 31.55
N GLY A 125 29.66 9.85 30.26
CA GLY A 125 29.49 8.86 29.18
C GLY A 125 28.03 8.49 28.90
N ALA A 126 27.04 9.20 29.46
CA ALA A 126 25.64 8.94 29.27
C ALA A 126 25.01 9.96 28.30
N GLY A 127 23.95 9.55 27.63
CA GLY A 127 23.12 10.40 26.75
C GLY A 127 21.75 9.80 26.53
N GLU A 128 20.79 10.65 26.22
CA GLU A 128 19.41 10.26 25.92
C GLU A 128 19.02 10.80 24.55
N GLY A 129 18.20 10.05 23.84
CA GLY A 129 17.69 10.41 22.54
C GLY A 129 16.28 9.89 22.34
N ARG A 130 15.72 10.18 21.17
CA ARG A 130 14.41 9.69 20.78
C ARG A 130 14.47 9.05 19.40
N LEU A 131 13.89 7.90 19.28
CA LEU A 131 13.75 7.14 18.04
C LEU A 131 12.35 7.33 17.45
N GLU A 132 12.29 7.35 16.14
CA GLU A 132 11.06 7.29 15.33
C GLU A 132 11.09 6.04 14.47
N ALA A 133 9.97 5.33 14.37
CA ALA A 133 9.79 4.21 13.47
C ALA A 133 9.97 4.62 12.00
N ALA A 134 10.56 3.76 11.19
CA ALA A 134 10.77 4.03 9.76
C ALA A 134 9.45 4.15 9.00
N GLU A 135 8.42 3.42 9.43
CA GLU A 135 7.09 3.41 8.80
C GLU A 135 6.00 3.59 9.85
N ALA A 136 4.82 3.99 9.41
CA ALA A 136 3.63 4.02 10.23
C ALA A 136 3.10 2.58 10.39
N GLY A 137 2.50 2.28 11.54
CA GLY A 137 1.88 1.00 11.78
C GLY A 137 1.91 0.57 13.25
N SER A 138 0.89 -0.18 13.65
CA SER A 138 0.77 -0.74 15.00
C SER A 138 1.85 -1.78 15.31
N ALA A 139 2.42 -2.43 14.29
CA ALA A 139 3.53 -3.39 14.40
C ALA A 139 4.80 -2.76 15.00
N TYR A 140 4.96 -1.45 14.88
CA TYR A 140 6.09 -0.71 15.45
C TYR A 140 5.90 -0.35 16.94
N ASN A 141 4.79 -0.72 17.58
CA ASN A 141 4.66 -0.61 19.02
C ASN A 141 5.31 -1.84 19.65
N VAL A 142 6.53 -1.70 20.14
CA VAL A 142 7.33 -2.79 20.70
C VAL A 142 7.66 -2.53 22.16
N GLU A 143 7.93 -3.59 22.90
CA GLU A 143 8.28 -3.52 24.33
C GLU A 143 9.68 -2.90 24.55
N ALA A 144 9.94 -2.46 25.76
CA ALA A 144 11.24 -1.95 26.16
C ALA A 144 12.34 -3.00 25.92
N GLY A 145 13.48 -2.56 25.38
CA GLY A 145 14.61 -3.42 25.05
C GLY A 145 14.46 -4.25 23.77
N ALA A 146 13.32 -4.18 23.08
CA ALA A 146 13.10 -4.91 21.83
C ALA A 146 13.95 -4.37 20.66
N ILE A 147 14.39 -3.12 20.74
CA ILE A 147 15.28 -2.50 19.75
C ILE A 147 16.72 -2.74 20.23
N ASP A 148 17.27 -3.87 19.83
CA ASP A 148 18.50 -4.45 20.38
C ASP A 148 19.67 -4.50 19.38
N ARG A 149 19.49 -3.98 18.16
CA ARG A 149 20.51 -4.01 17.10
C ARG A 149 20.74 -2.64 16.50
N MET A 150 21.98 -2.38 16.14
CA MET A 150 22.35 -1.22 15.31
C MET A 150 22.64 -1.67 13.88
N TYR A 151 22.24 -0.86 12.92
CA TYR A 151 22.59 -1.11 11.52
C TYR A 151 24.09 -0.93 11.26
N VAL A 152 24.71 0.05 11.92
CA VAL A 152 26.17 0.28 11.88
C VAL A 152 26.67 0.50 13.29
N ASN A 153 27.60 -0.33 13.73
CA ASN A 153 28.20 -0.18 15.06
C ASN A 153 29.04 1.09 15.14
N LEU A 154 28.82 1.88 16.19
CA LEU A 154 29.59 3.08 16.48
C LEU A 154 30.73 2.77 17.46
N THR A 155 31.97 3.04 17.04
CA THR A 155 33.13 2.89 17.90
C THR A 155 33.05 3.85 19.09
N GLY A 156 33.12 3.32 20.29
CA GLY A 156 33.02 4.11 21.52
C GLY A 156 31.65 4.09 22.18
N LEU A 157 30.61 3.60 21.52
CA LEU A 157 29.32 3.26 22.14
C LEU A 157 29.48 1.88 22.81
N THR A 158 29.17 1.81 24.12
CA THR A 158 29.33 0.57 24.91
C THR A 158 28.00 -0.17 25.04
N ASP A 159 26.92 0.57 25.27
CA ASP A 159 25.57 0.01 25.48
C ASP A 159 24.51 1.02 25.13
N TYR A 160 23.30 0.52 24.87
CA TYR A 160 22.09 1.33 24.68
C TYR A 160 20.87 0.53 25.10
N HIS A 161 19.87 1.23 25.61
CA HIS A 161 18.59 0.63 26.02
C HIS A 161 17.43 1.47 25.53
N SER A 162 16.49 0.84 24.83
CA SER A 162 15.25 1.48 24.37
C SER A 162 14.12 1.27 25.35
N GLU A 163 13.36 2.32 25.63
CA GLU A 163 12.07 2.21 26.27
C GLU A 163 11.04 1.60 25.30
N ALA A 164 9.83 1.36 25.79
CA ALA A 164 8.76 0.84 24.95
C ALA A 164 8.38 1.85 23.85
N ALA A 165 8.32 1.39 22.62
CA ALA A 165 7.85 2.19 21.50
C ALA A 165 6.30 2.18 21.45
N ALA A 166 5.72 3.37 21.29
CA ALA A 166 4.28 3.55 21.28
C ALA A 166 3.84 4.65 20.30
N GLY A 167 2.55 4.71 20.01
CA GLY A 167 1.95 5.72 19.14
C GLY A 167 1.87 5.33 17.66
N GLY A 168 2.34 4.14 17.30
CA GLY A 168 2.15 3.59 15.96
C GLY A 168 0.71 3.12 15.77
N THR A 169 0.07 3.56 14.70
CA THR A 169 -1.26 3.09 14.29
C THR A 169 -1.25 2.75 12.81
N ASP A 170 -2.05 1.77 12.45
CA ASP A 170 -2.27 1.44 11.05
C ASP A 170 -3.16 2.50 10.37
N ALA A 171 -3.04 2.62 9.07
CA ALA A 171 -3.99 3.39 8.29
C ALA A 171 -5.39 2.76 8.38
N GLU A 172 -6.42 3.60 8.32
CA GLU A 172 -7.82 3.16 8.33
C GLU A 172 -8.09 2.19 7.16
N SER A 173 -8.71 1.06 7.45
CA SER A 173 -9.12 0.08 6.44
C SER A 173 -10.54 0.34 5.94
N ASP A 174 -10.93 -0.28 4.82
CA ASP A 174 -12.29 -0.17 4.26
C ASP A 174 -13.38 -0.72 5.20
N ALA A 175 -12.99 -1.56 6.17
CA ALA A 175 -13.89 -2.20 7.13
C ALA A 175 -13.95 -1.50 8.49
N ALA A 176 -13.38 -0.30 8.61
CA ALA A 176 -13.31 0.45 9.88
C ALA A 176 -14.54 1.33 10.12
#